data_b4c7a58a679cb7798a9d2591b4640f8b
#
_entry.id   b4c7a58a679cb7798a9d2591b4640f8b
#
_cell.length_a   1.000
_cell.length_b   1.000
_cell.length_c   1.000
_cell.angle_alpha   90.00
_cell.angle_beta   90.00
_cell.angle_gamma   90.00
#
_symmetry.space_group_name_H-M   'P 1'
#
loop_
_entity.id
_entity.type
_entity.pdbx_description
1 polymer ?
#
loop_
_entity_poly.entity_id
_entity_poly.type
_entity_poly.pdbx_seq_one_letter_code
_entity_poly.pdbx_strand_id
1 'polypeptide(L)'
;MLIGEPTAELIKKTIGSGFPGSEVKEMEVKGRNLAEGIPRSFTVSSNEILEALTDPLNSIVSSVKSALERTPPELGADIAERGMVLTGGGALLRDVDRLLMEETGLPVIVADDPLTCVVRGCGKALENMEKLQTIFTSD
;
A
#
# COMPACT_ATOMS: atom_id res chain seq x y z
N MET A 1 -20.55 -2.18 16.39
CA MET A 1 -19.57 -1.24 17.01
C MET A 1 -19.19 -0.16 16.02
N LEU A 2 -19.07 1.07 16.45
CA LEU A 2 -18.70 2.22 15.63
C LEU A 2 -17.37 2.80 16.11
N ILE A 3 -16.42 2.98 15.19
CA ILE A 3 -15.14 3.63 15.44
C ILE A 3 -14.97 4.82 14.48
N GLY A 4 -14.09 5.76 14.84
CA GLY A 4 -13.75 6.88 13.97
C GLY A 4 -12.67 6.52 12.94
N GLU A 5 -12.51 7.36 11.91
CA GLU A 5 -11.49 7.18 10.89
C GLU A 5 -10.06 7.14 11.45
N PRO A 6 -9.66 7.99 12.42
CA PRO A 6 -8.32 7.90 13.01
C PRO A 6 -8.07 6.56 13.71
N THR A 7 -9.06 5.99 14.36
CA THR A 7 -8.96 4.66 14.99
C THR A 7 -8.82 3.57 13.94
N ALA A 8 -9.61 3.63 12.87
CA ALA A 8 -9.51 2.68 11.75
C ALA A 8 -8.12 2.73 11.09
N GLU A 9 -7.56 3.92 10.88
CA GLU A 9 -6.22 4.11 10.34
C GLU A 9 -5.14 3.53 11.27
N LEU A 10 -5.26 3.73 12.57
CA LEU A 10 -4.36 3.15 13.55
C LEU A 10 -4.40 1.62 13.54
N ILE A 11 -5.58 1.03 13.45
CA ILE A 11 -5.76 -0.43 13.35
C ILE A 11 -5.04 -0.95 12.10
N LYS A 12 -5.31 -0.34 10.95
CA LYS A 12 -4.68 -0.70 9.68
C LYS A 12 -3.16 -0.68 9.77
N LYS A 13 -2.58 0.39 10.31
CA LYS A 13 -1.13 0.55 10.46
C LYS A 13 -0.52 -0.42 11.46
N THR A 14 -1.26 -0.80 12.49
CA THR A 14 -0.74 -1.61 13.60
C THR A 14 -0.80 -3.10 13.28
N ILE A 15 -1.92 -3.59 12.79
CA ILE A 15 -2.17 -5.02 12.56
C ILE A 15 -2.59 -5.38 11.14
N GLY A 16 -2.81 -4.39 10.27
CA GLY A 16 -3.25 -4.64 8.90
C GLY A 16 -2.26 -5.48 8.10
N SER A 17 -2.78 -6.31 7.20
CA SER A 17 -2.00 -7.11 6.26
C SER A 17 -2.69 -7.17 4.92
N GLY A 18 -1.90 -7.21 3.85
CA GLY A 18 -2.40 -7.30 2.48
C GLY A 18 -2.49 -8.72 1.93
N PHE A 19 -2.07 -9.74 2.68
CA PHE A 19 -1.97 -11.11 2.18
C PHE A 19 -2.37 -12.13 3.26
N PRO A 20 -3.16 -13.16 2.90
CA PRO A 20 -3.49 -14.23 3.83
C PRO A 20 -2.26 -15.09 4.17
N GLY A 21 -2.24 -15.66 5.37
CA GLY A 21 -1.13 -16.51 5.83
C GLY A 21 -0.02 -15.76 6.57
N SER A 22 -0.14 -14.44 6.72
CA SER A 22 0.71 -13.69 7.65
C SER A 22 0.37 -14.05 9.10
N GLU A 23 1.32 -13.80 10.00
CA GLU A 23 1.07 -13.96 11.42
C GLU A 23 -0.18 -13.18 11.85
N VAL A 24 -1.11 -13.87 12.51
CA VAL A 24 -2.33 -13.25 13.02
C VAL A 24 -1.98 -12.38 14.23
N LYS A 25 -2.33 -11.11 14.15
CA LYS A 25 -2.18 -10.13 15.24
C LYS A 25 -3.54 -9.67 15.71
N GLU A 26 -3.63 -9.34 16.99
CA GLU A 26 -4.85 -8.83 17.60
C GLU A 26 -4.58 -7.48 18.26
N MET A 27 -5.61 -6.66 18.32
CA MET A 27 -5.56 -5.34 18.93
C MET A 27 -6.87 -5.05 19.65
N GLU A 28 -6.78 -4.54 20.87
CA GLU A 28 -7.94 -4.05 21.60
C GLU A 28 -8.27 -2.63 21.14
N VAL A 29 -9.52 -2.39 20.83
CA VAL A 29 -10.02 -1.12 20.31
C VAL A 29 -11.23 -0.68 21.11
N LYS A 30 -11.37 0.63 21.30
CA LYS A 30 -12.55 1.24 21.91
C LYS A 30 -13.44 1.84 20.83
N GLY A 31 -14.70 1.53 20.92
CA GLY A 31 -15.72 2.08 20.02
C GLY A 31 -17.05 2.24 20.73
N ARG A 32 -18.02 2.81 20.04
CA ARG A 32 -19.37 2.95 20.57
C ARG A 32 -20.23 1.74 20.16
N ASN A 33 -20.80 1.08 21.15
CA ASN A 33 -21.82 0.07 20.90
C ASN A 33 -23.10 0.75 20.42
N LEU A 34 -23.51 0.45 19.19
CA LEU A 34 -24.68 1.09 18.59
C LEU A 34 -26.01 0.69 19.26
N ALA A 35 -26.07 -0.50 19.83
CA ALA A 35 -27.27 -0.97 20.52
C ALA A 35 -27.47 -0.29 21.89
N GLU A 36 -26.38 -0.09 22.62
CA GLU A 36 -26.39 0.46 23.98
C GLU A 36 -26.07 1.96 24.01
N GLY A 37 -25.43 2.48 22.93
CA GLY A 37 -25.05 3.89 22.85
C GLY A 37 -23.84 4.28 23.71
N ILE A 38 -23.18 3.33 24.38
CA ILE A 38 -22.07 3.57 25.30
C ILE A 38 -20.75 3.05 24.73
N PRO A 39 -19.60 3.61 25.17
CA PRO A 39 -18.29 3.09 24.80
C PRO A 39 -18.06 1.67 25.30
N ARG A 40 -17.51 0.83 24.45
CA ARG A 40 -17.08 -0.54 24.77
C ARG A 40 -15.73 -0.83 24.16
N SER A 41 -14.95 -1.70 24.82
CA SER A 41 -13.76 -2.29 24.23
C SER A 41 -14.11 -3.58 23.51
N PHE A 42 -13.40 -3.83 22.41
CA PHE A 42 -13.50 -5.08 21.67
C PHE A 42 -12.13 -5.40 21.02
N THR A 43 -11.92 -6.66 20.69
CA THR A 43 -10.70 -7.12 20.05
C THR A 43 -10.94 -7.29 18.56
N VAL A 44 -10.04 -6.78 17.73
CA VAL A 44 -10.02 -7.01 16.29
C VAL A 44 -8.77 -7.81 15.93
N SER A 45 -8.91 -8.69 14.95
CA SER A 45 -7.80 -9.49 14.42
C SER A 45 -7.36 -8.98 13.05
N SER A 46 -6.10 -9.28 12.69
CA SER A 46 -5.57 -8.97 11.37
C SER A 46 -6.33 -9.69 10.23
N ASN A 47 -6.94 -10.85 10.51
CA ASN A 47 -7.78 -11.54 9.53
C ASN A 47 -9.06 -10.76 9.21
N GLU A 48 -9.70 -10.16 10.20
CA GLU A 48 -10.86 -9.28 9.99
C GLU A 48 -10.50 -8.04 9.19
N ILE A 49 -9.32 -7.49 9.44
CA ILE A 49 -8.82 -6.32 8.70
C ILE A 49 -8.49 -6.70 7.25
N LEU A 50 -7.88 -7.85 7.02
CA LEU A 50 -7.63 -8.37 5.67
C LEU A 50 -8.93 -8.52 4.87
N GLU A 51 -9.96 -9.09 5.47
CA GLU A 51 -11.29 -9.21 4.85
C GLU A 51 -11.84 -7.83 4.47
N ALA A 52 -11.76 -6.86 5.37
CA ALA A 52 -12.19 -5.49 5.11
C ALA A 52 -11.38 -4.77 4.02
N LEU A 53 -10.09 -5.11 3.87
CA LEU A 53 -9.20 -4.53 2.86
C LEU A 53 -9.27 -5.25 1.50
N THR A 54 -9.97 -6.35 1.39
CA THR A 54 -9.99 -7.18 0.17
C THR A 54 -10.42 -6.39 -1.07
N ASP A 55 -11.52 -5.64 -1.00
CA ASP A 55 -11.98 -4.86 -2.15
C ASP A 55 -11.02 -3.73 -2.54
N PRO A 56 -10.52 -2.88 -1.61
CA PRO A 56 -9.50 -1.89 -1.95
C PRO A 56 -8.22 -2.50 -2.52
N LEU A 57 -7.75 -3.62 -1.98
CA LEU A 57 -6.56 -4.31 -2.47
C LEU A 57 -6.77 -4.88 -3.86
N ASN A 58 -7.93 -5.47 -4.15
CA ASN A 58 -8.28 -5.95 -5.48
C ASN A 58 -8.32 -4.81 -6.51
N SER A 59 -8.78 -3.62 -6.12
CA SER A 59 -8.76 -2.44 -6.97
C SER A 59 -7.32 -2.00 -7.31
N ILE A 60 -6.42 -2.04 -6.34
CA ILE A 60 -5.00 -1.74 -6.56
C ILE A 60 -4.38 -2.77 -7.51
N VAL A 61 -4.60 -4.05 -7.28
CA VAL A 61 -4.10 -5.14 -8.15
C VAL A 61 -4.60 -4.96 -9.58
N SER A 62 -5.88 -4.70 -9.77
CA SER A 62 -6.48 -4.48 -11.09
C SER A 62 -5.87 -3.28 -11.81
N SER A 63 -5.61 -2.20 -11.09
CA SER A 63 -4.97 -1.00 -11.63
C SER A 63 -3.54 -1.27 -12.08
N VAL A 64 -2.78 -2.02 -11.29
CA VAL A 64 -1.41 -2.43 -11.64
C VAL A 64 -1.40 -3.31 -12.88
N LYS A 65 -2.26 -4.31 -12.94
CA LYS A 65 -2.39 -5.19 -14.12
C LYS A 65 -2.76 -4.40 -15.38
N SER A 66 -3.70 -3.48 -15.27
CA SER A 66 -4.09 -2.61 -16.38
C SER A 66 -2.95 -1.71 -16.87
N ALA A 67 -2.15 -1.19 -15.95
CA ALA A 67 -0.97 -0.39 -16.29
C ALA A 67 0.10 -1.24 -17.00
N LEU A 68 0.32 -2.47 -16.55
CA LEU A 68 1.26 -3.41 -17.18
C LEU A 68 0.83 -3.78 -18.60
N GLU A 69 -0.46 -3.99 -18.82
CA GLU A 69 -1.02 -4.28 -20.15
C GLU A 69 -0.81 -3.13 -21.17
N ARG A 70 -0.78 -1.90 -20.68
CA ARG A 70 -0.55 -0.70 -21.50
C ARG A 70 0.91 -0.33 -21.65
N THR A 71 1.80 -1.02 -20.95
CA THR A 71 3.23 -0.76 -20.99
C THR A 71 3.83 -1.24 -22.30
N PRO A 72 4.66 -0.42 -22.97
CA PRO A 72 5.37 -0.84 -24.20
C PRO A 72 6.24 -2.09 -23.95
N PRO A 73 6.40 -2.96 -24.97
CA PRO A 73 7.13 -4.23 -24.81
C PRO A 73 8.53 -4.08 -24.26
N GLU A 74 9.26 -3.04 -24.63
CA GLU A 74 10.64 -2.79 -24.16
C GLU A 74 10.68 -2.55 -22.66
N LEU A 75 9.76 -1.73 -22.15
CA LEU A 75 9.63 -1.48 -20.71
C LEU A 75 9.06 -2.68 -19.97
N GLY A 76 8.18 -3.44 -20.62
CA GLY A 76 7.66 -4.69 -20.08
C GLY A 76 8.76 -5.71 -19.82
N ALA A 77 9.75 -5.81 -20.70
CA ALA A 77 10.91 -6.67 -20.53
C ALA A 77 11.77 -6.24 -19.33
N ASP A 78 12.02 -4.95 -19.19
CA ASP A 78 12.75 -4.40 -18.03
C ASP A 78 12.03 -4.66 -16.72
N ILE A 79 10.70 -4.51 -16.69
CA ILE A 79 9.89 -4.78 -15.51
C ILE A 79 9.93 -6.27 -15.15
N ALA A 80 9.87 -7.16 -16.14
CA ALA A 80 9.96 -8.60 -15.91
C ALA A 80 11.29 -9.01 -15.28
N GLU A 81 12.38 -8.34 -15.65
CA GLU A 81 13.71 -8.61 -15.11
C GLU A 81 13.96 -7.94 -13.77
N ARG A 82 13.63 -6.65 -13.65
CA ARG A 82 13.98 -5.81 -12.49
C ARG A 82 12.87 -5.67 -11.47
N GLY A 83 11.62 -5.94 -11.88
CA GLY A 83 10.44 -5.85 -11.04
C GLY A 83 9.92 -4.44 -10.83
N MET A 84 9.10 -4.30 -9.80
CA MET A 84 8.43 -3.06 -9.42
C MET A 84 8.91 -2.60 -8.05
N VAL A 85 8.96 -1.30 -7.84
CA VAL A 85 9.30 -0.68 -6.55
C VAL A 85 8.07 0.02 -6.00
N LEU A 86 7.70 -0.33 -4.77
CA LEU A 86 6.59 0.30 -4.06
C LEU A 86 7.08 1.48 -3.23
N THR A 87 6.41 2.60 -3.35
CA THR A 87 6.65 3.82 -2.59
C THR A 87 5.37 4.33 -1.94
N GLY A 88 5.48 5.35 -1.09
CA GLY A 88 4.34 5.92 -0.40
C GLY A 88 3.95 5.17 0.86
N GLY A 89 3.01 5.72 1.62
CA GLY A 89 2.56 5.15 2.90
C GLY A 89 1.87 3.80 2.76
N GLY A 90 1.15 3.57 1.67
CA GLY A 90 0.50 2.28 1.38
C GLY A 90 1.47 1.12 1.23
N ALA A 91 2.72 1.40 0.83
CA ALA A 91 3.77 0.39 0.73
C ALA A 91 4.19 -0.18 2.09
N LEU A 92 3.85 0.49 3.17
CA LEU A 92 4.11 0.04 4.54
C LEU A 92 3.10 -0.98 5.05
N LEU A 93 1.99 -1.19 4.35
CA LEU A 93 1.05 -2.25 4.70
C LEU A 93 1.76 -3.61 4.63
N ARG A 94 1.67 -4.38 5.71
CA ARG A 94 2.34 -5.69 5.82
C ARG A 94 1.93 -6.61 4.67
N ASP A 95 2.91 -7.20 4.01
CA ASP A 95 2.73 -8.17 2.91
C ASP A 95 2.01 -7.65 1.65
N VAL A 96 1.90 -6.34 1.45
CA VAL A 96 1.35 -5.78 0.21
C VAL A 96 2.25 -6.10 -0.99
N ASP A 97 3.56 -6.12 -0.80
CA ASP A 97 4.53 -6.55 -1.80
C ASP A 97 4.30 -8.02 -2.20
N ARG A 98 4.08 -8.89 -1.22
CA ARG A 98 3.77 -10.30 -1.44
C ARG A 98 2.47 -10.49 -2.22
N LEU A 99 1.42 -9.72 -1.92
CA LEU A 99 0.18 -9.72 -2.68
C LEU A 99 0.43 -9.41 -4.15
N LEU A 100 1.17 -8.34 -4.42
CA LEU A 100 1.47 -7.91 -5.79
C LEU A 100 2.35 -8.91 -6.54
N MET A 101 3.34 -9.51 -5.88
CA MET A 101 4.14 -10.59 -6.46
C MET A 101 3.29 -11.79 -6.88
N GLU A 102 2.38 -12.24 -6.03
CA GLU A 102 1.48 -13.36 -6.31
C GLU A 102 0.53 -13.04 -7.48
N GLU A 103 -0.02 -11.84 -7.51
CA GLU A 103 -1.03 -11.45 -8.49
C GLU A 103 -0.46 -11.09 -9.86
N THR A 104 0.78 -10.62 -9.92
CA THR A 104 1.42 -10.19 -11.17
C THR A 104 2.48 -11.14 -11.69
N GLY A 105 3.00 -12.00 -10.83
CA GLY A 105 4.15 -12.88 -11.16
C GLY A 105 5.47 -12.13 -11.32
N LEU A 106 5.54 -10.87 -10.92
CA LEU A 106 6.73 -10.01 -11.06
C LEU A 106 7.41 -9.80 -9.71
N PRO A 107 8.74 -9.58 -9.68
CA PRO A 107 9.41 -9.16 -8.47
C PRO A 107 8.89 -7.81 -7.99
N VAL A 108 8.64 -7.69 -6.69
CA VAL A 108 8.15 -6.44 -6.07
C VAL A 108 8.97 -6.18 -4.82
N ILE A 109 9.51 -5.00 -4.69
CA ILE A 109 10.24 -4.56 -3.50
C ILE A 109 9.65 -3.26 -2.95
N VAL A 110 9.72 -3.10 -1.64
CA VAL A 110 9.36 -1.85 -0.97
C VAL A 110 10.61 -0.98 -0.87
N ALA A 111 10.52 0.27 -1.31
CA ALA A 111 11.64 1.20 -1.24
C ALA A 111 12.03 1.48 0.22
N ASP A 112 13.30 1.82 0.44
CA ASP A 112 13.75 2.34 1.72
C ASP A 112 13.04 3.66 2.03
N ASP A 113 12.52 3.79 3.23
CA ASP A 113 11.78 4.97 3.67
C ASP A 113 10.71 5.40 2.64
N PRO A 114 9.70 4.55 2.38
CA PRO A 114 8.76 4.75 1.27
C PRO A 114 7.93 6.04 1.39
N LEU A 115 7.72 6.55 2.61
CA LEU A 115 6.98 7.80 2.84
C LEU A 115 7.69 9.04 2.27
N THR A 116 9.01 9.02 2.14
CA THR A 116 9.82 10.16 1.71
C THR A 116 10.37 10.06 0.30
N CYS A 117 10.09 8.97 -0.42
CA CYS A 117 10.62 8.75 -1.77
C CYS A 117 10.31 9.90 -2.72
N VAL A 118 9.07 10.36 -2.75
CA VAL A 118 8.63 11.43 -3.66
C VAL A 118 9.37 12.74 -3.36
N VAL A 119 9.41 13.15 -2.10
CA VAL A 119 10.07 14.40 -1.71
C VAL A 119 11.59 14.33 -1.91
N ARG A 120 12.21 13.18 -1.66
CA ARG A 120 13.64 12.97 -1.93
C ARG A 120 13.94 13.02 -3.42
N GLY A 121 13.07 12.43 -4.23
CA GLY A 121 13.18 12.49 -5.69
C GLY A 121 13.03 13.92 -6.22
N CYS A 122 12.06 14.68 -5.72
CA CYS A 122 11.89 16.09 -6.05
C CYS A 122 13.13 16.92 -5.67
N GLY A 123 13.70 16.65 -4.48
CA GLY A 123 14.95 17.31 -4.05
C GLY A 123 16.12 17.03 -4.98
N LYS A 124 16.30 15.77 -5.37
CA LYS A 124 17.34 15.39 -6.35
C LYS A 124 17.12 16.04 -7.71
N ALA A 125 15.88 16.10 -8.17
CA ALA A 125 15.54 16.76 -9.43
C ALA A 125 15.90 18.25 -9.39
N LEU A 126 15.60 18.95 -8.30
CA LEU A 126 15.95 20.36 -8.11
C LEU A 126 17.47 20.59 -8.05
N GLU A 127 18.21 19.70 -7.40
CA GLU A 127 19.69 19.77 -7.35
C GLU A 127 20.35 19.53 -8.71
N ASN A 128 19.68 18.87 -9.64
CA ASN A 128 20.17 18.50 -10.95
C ASN A 128 19.33 19.08 -12.09
N MET A 129 18.77 20.30 -11.90
CA MET A 129 17.86 20.93 -12.87
C MET A 129 18.40 20.99 -14.28
N GLU A 130 19.68 21.30 -14.46
CA GLU A 130 20.29 21.41 -15.78
C GLU A 130 20.36 20.04 -16.51
N LYS A 131 20.60 18.97 -15.76
CA LYS A 131 20.68 17.61 -16.31
C LYS A 131 19.30 16.98 -16.57
N LEU A 132 18.31 17.38 -15.78
CA LEU A 132 16.96 16.81 -15.78
C LEU A 132 15.91 17.79 -16.32
N GLN A 133 16.31 18.70 -17.15
CA GLN A 133 15.48 19.79 -17.66
C GLN A 133 14.18 19.26 -18.32
N THR A 134 14.27 18.13 -19.00
CA THR A 134 13.12 17.52 -19.67
C THR A 134 11.98 17.07 -18.74
N ILE A 135 12.26 16.76 -17.49
CA ILE A 135 11.23 16.35 -16.52
C ILE A 135 10.42 17.52 -15.97
N PHE A 136 10.91 18.77 -16.15
CA PHE A 136 10.21 19.97 -15.71
C PHE A 136 9.36 20.61 -16.82
N THR A 137 9.44 20.09 -18.04
CA THR A 137 8.58 20.54 -19.13
C THR A 137 7.27 19.79 -19.08
N SER A 138 6.17 20.52 -18.97
CA SER A 138 4.82 19.95 -19.12
C SER A 138 4.39 20.09 -20.58
N ASP A 139 4.03 18.98 -21.18
CA ASP A 139 3.38 18.95 -22.49
C ASP A 139 1.85 19.01 -22.34
#